data_6089c182fdc3191c22395a6f2acd7e8a
#
_entry.id   6089c182fdc3191c22395a6f2acd7e8a
#
_cell.length_a   1.000
_cell.length_b   1.000
_cell.length_c   1.000
_cell.angle_alpha   90.00
_cell.angle_beta   90.00
_cell.angle_gamma   90.00
#
_symmetry.space_group_name_H-M   'P 1'
#
loop_
_entity.id
_entity.type
_entity.pdbx_description
1 polymer ?
#
loop_
_entity_poly.entity_id
_entity_poly.type
_entity_poly.pdbx_seq_one_letter_code
_entity_poly.pdbx_strand_id
1 'polypeptide(L)'
;AIEQEKETLRAQLAQLWSQYSETAYEPESWAALTKLYQGALAAVDAAVSAEELPLLTALAAAMAEVPVKAQTYTTLSEQERQEVIQRLQTTYETYLQQIEDKASAFAEASRGVWLKRTAEGREQLDTARQTLVRQLTTALTALKDCHTTADAQTLEDAFAASAQQTAEGVDPTVADNRVPQGDKWDGTSRTRPAEGNGTAEDPYRITTAAELAWFADQVNGGQRTLCARLASDIDLNGYVWTPIGSTGGKSYQGTFDGGNSVVHGLRVESAAYAGLFGVIGMSGTVQRLCTAGTIAAQGNKISSVGAGGIAGYSMGIIFQCFSTVYVTNDRTSYSAVAGGIVGKASAQAVVDSCGSYGAVGGRRNINYIGGIAGVAQKGAVIRYCTNYGAVTGSRGVGGIVGLLTDYAQVRLCENQGA
;
A
#
# COMPACT_ATOMS: atom_id res chain seq x y z
N ALA A 1 -70.26 -5.65 10.56
CA ALA A 1 -69.54 -4.59 9.79
C ALA A 1 -68.84 -3.63 10.76
N ILE A 2 -69.55 -2.99 11.70
CA ILE A 2 -68.98 -1.95 12.58
C ILE A 2 -67.86 -2.46 13.51
N GLU A 3 -67.94 -3.68 14.04
CA GLU A 3 -66.86 -4.23 14.86
C GLU A 3 -65.55 -4.45 14.11
N GLN A 4 -65.66 -4.80 12.85
CA GLN A 4 -64.48 -4.93 11.98
C GLN A 4 -63.81 -3.59 11.70
N GLU A 5 -64.64 -2.55 11.51
CA GLU A 5 -64.16 -1.18 11.30
C GLU A 5 -63.54 -0.60 12.58
N LYS A 6 -64.11 -0.86 13.73
CA LYS A 6 -63.53 -0.53 15.05
C LYS A 6 -62.17 -1.19 15.25
N GLU A 7 -62.02 -2.48 14.93
CA GLU A 7 -60.75 -3.21 15.07
C GLU A 7 -59.68 -2.63 14.14
N THR A 8 -60.05 -2.33 12.92
CA THR A 8 -59.13 -1.69 11.94
C THR A 8 -58.67 -0.32 12.44
N LEU A 9 -59.62 0.49 12.98
CA LEU A 9 -59.29 1.83 13.46
C LEU A 9 -58.44 1.79 14.74
N ARG A 10 -58.70 0.84 15.68
CA ARG A 10 -57.80 0.63 16.84
C ARG A 10 -56.39 0.30 16.43
N ALA A 11 -56.19 -0.56 15.43
CA ALA A 11 -54.88 -0.87 14.90
C ALA A 11 -54.15 0.35 14.30
N GLN A 12 -54.90 1.17 13.55
CA GLN A 12 -54.37 2.42 12.97
C GLN A 12 -54.03 3.45 14.05
N LEU A 13 -54.85 3.57 15.10
CA LEU A 13 -54.59 4.43 16.26
C LEU A 13 -53.34 3.99 17.00
N ALA A 14 -53.16 2.69 17.21
CA ALA A 14 -51.95 2.15 17.85
C ALA A 14 -50.68 2.42 17.01
N GLN A 15 -50.80 2.30 15.68
CA GLN A 15 -49.70 2.63 14.76
C GLN A 15 -49.38 4.14 14.79
N LEU A 16 -50.36 5.00 14.82
CA LEU A 16 -50.18 6.45 14.96
C LEU A 16 -49.50 6.76 16.31
N TRP A 17 -49.99 6.18 17.41
CA TRP A 17 -49.43 6.40 18.76
C TRP A 17 -47.96 5.96 18.86
N SER A 18 -47.58 4.90 18.17
CA SER A 18 -46.19 4.40 18.19
C SER A 18 -45.17 5.39 17.64
N GLN A 19 -45.59 6.46 16.95
CA GLN A 19 -44.71 7.52 16.43
C GLN A 19 -44.35 8.57 17.49
N TYR A 20 -44.99 8.53 18.66
CA TYR A 20 -44.80 9.49 19.74
C TYR A 20 -44.03 8.84 20.90
N SER A 21 -43.12 9.59 21.52
CA SER A 21 -42.34 9.14 22.67
C SER A 21 -42.42 10.14 23.79
N GLU A 22 -42.71 9.67 25.02
CA GLU A 22 -42.82 10.50 26.22
C GLU A 22 -41.59 11.40 26.42
N THR A 23 -40.41 10.90 26.10
CA THR A 23 -39.15 11.62 26.26
C THR A 23 -39.01 12.87 25.34
N ALA A 24 -39.81 12.93 24.28
CA ALA A 24 -39.80 14.04 23.32
C ALA A 24 -40.73 15.21 23.73
N TYR A 25 -41.47 15.10 24.81
CA TYR A 25 -42.48 16.08 25.20
C TYR A 25 -42.33 16.50 26.67
N GLU A 26 -42.70 17.76 26.96
CA GLU A 26 -42.88 18.17 28.36
C GLU A 26 -44.06 17.40 28.98
N PRO A 27 -44.09 17.20 30.32
CA PRO A 27 -45.12 16.40 30.97
C PRO A 27 -46.56 16.82 30.65
N GLU A 28 -46.81 18.14 30.54
CA GLU A 28 -48.12 18.69 30.17
C GLU A 28 -48.50 18.38 28.72
N SER A 29 -47.54 18.51 27.79
CA SER A 29 -47.72 18.17 26.37
C SER A 29 -47.94 16.66 26.19
N TRP A 30 -47.21 15.82 26.92
CA TRP A 30 -47.39 14.37 26.91
C TRP A 30 -48.76 13.97 27.48
N ALA A 31 -49.20 14.62 28.54
CA ALA A 31 -50.52 14.40 29.08
C ALA A 31 -51.65 14.81 28.11
N ALA A 32 -51.44 15.91 27.34
CA ALA A 32 -52.38 16.33 26.31
C ALA A 32 -52.43 15.32 25.13
N LEU A 33 -51.28 14.82 24.66
CA LEU A 33 -51.21 13.76 23.64
C LEU A 33 -51.92 12.48 24.11
N THR A 34 -51.62 12.06 25.35
CA THR A 34 -52.22 10.87 25.94
C THR A 34 -53.73 11.00 26.02
N LYS A 35 -54.24 12.19 26.40
CA LYS A 35 -55.66 12.48 26.45
C LYS A 35 -56.33 12.44 25.07
N LEU A 36 -55.67 12.96 24.02
CA LEU A 36 -56.18 12.88 22.67
C LEU A 36 -56.28 11.43 22.18
N TYR A 37 -55.23 10.63 22.41
CA TYR A 37 -55.22 9.23 22.05
C TYR A 37 -56.26 8.39 22.80
N GLN A 38 -56.32 8.53 24.13
CA GLN A 38 -57.31 7.82 24.94
C GLN A 38 -58.74 8.24 24.63
N GLY A 39 -58.96 9.54 24.36
CA GLY A 39 -60.25 10.06 23.92
C GLY A 39 -60.71 9.45 22.59
N ALA A 40 -59.78 9.29 21.63
CA ALA A 40 -60.07 8.63 20.36
C ALA A 40 -60.41 7.15 20.55
N LEU A 41 -59.68 6.42 21.39
CA LEU A 41 -60.00 5.02 21.69
C LEU A 41 -61.39 4.88 22.34
N ALA A 42 -61.71 5.74 23.29
CA ALA A 42 -63.04 5.75 23.94
C ALA A 42 -64.17 6.06 22.93
N ALA A 43 -63.92 6.97 21.99
CA ALA A 43 -64.89 7.29 20.92
C ALA A 43 -65.10 6.08 19.96
N VAL A 44 -64.04 5.35 19.62
CA VAL A 44 -64.16 4.10 18.83
C VAL A 44 -64.99 3.06 19.57
N ASP A 45 -64.75 2.90 20.85
CA ASP A 45 -65.51 1.93 21.67
C ASP A 45 -66.97 2.28 21.78
N ALA A 46 -67.33 3.57 21.98
CA ALA A 46 -68.64 4.06 22.11
C ALA A 46 -69.46 4.13 20.80
N ALA A 47 -68.85 4.18 19.66
CA ALA A 47 -69.52 4.32 18.35
C ALA A 47 -70.53 3.16 18.14
N VAL A 48 -71.74 3.46 17.72
CA VAL A 48 -72.78 2.48 17.35
C VAL A 48 -73.00 2.42 15.82
N SER A 49 -72.45 3.37 15.09
CA SER A 49 -72.46 3.41 13.60
C SER A 49 -71.08 3.85 13.05
N ALA A 50 -70.85 3.57 11.74
CA ALA A 50 -69.61 3.96 11.09
C ALA A 50 -69.42 5.48 10.98
N GLU A 51 -70.50 6.24 11.02
CA GLU A 51 -70.49 7.71 10.95
C GLU A 51 -70.04 8.34 12.26
N GLU A 52 -70.11 7.61 13.40
CA GLU A 52 -69.67 8.05 14.72
C GLU A 52 -68.21 7.77 15.00
N LEU A 53 -67.55 7.02 14.12
CA LEU A 53 -66.11 6.71 14.28
C LEU A 53 -65.25 7.97 14.09
N PRO A 54 -64.23 8.18 14.95
CA PRO A 54 -63.37 9.34 14.85
C PRO A 54 -62.53 9.30 13.54
N LEU A 55 -62.33 10.46 12.91
CA LEU A 55 -61.48 10.60 11.76
C LEU A 55 -60.01 10.56 12.17
N LEU A 56 -59.30 9.52 11.77
CA LEU A 56 -57.88 9.34 12.05
C LEU A 56 -57.03 10.53 11.60
N THR A 57 -57.39 11.13 10.46
CA THR A 57 -56.68 12.31 9.90
C THR A 57 -56.84 13.55 10.79
N ALA A 58 -58.01 13.77 11.38
CA ALA A 58 -58.24 14.89 12.29
C ALA A 58 -57.50 14.70 13.61
N LEU A 59 -57.44 13.47 14.12
CA LEU A 59 -56.66 13.15 15.30
C LEU A 59 -55.18 13.30 15.07
N ALA A 60 -54.67 12.78 13.97
CA ALA A 60 -53.25 12.92 13.60
C ALA A 60 -52.85 14.41 13.48
N ALA A 61 -53.71 15.24 12.88
CA ALA A 61 -53.46 16.68 12.82
C ALA A 61 -53.46 17.33 14.23
N ALA A 62 -54.42 17.00 15.07
CA ALA A 62 -54.47 17.52 16.43
C ALA A 62 -53.27 17.10 17.29
N MET A 63 -52.80 15.86 17.12
CA MET A 63 -51.61 15.36 17.84
C MET A 63 -50.30 16.03 17.33
N ALA A 64 -50.21 16.33 16.02
CA ALA A 64 -49.08 17.01 15.44
C ALA A 64 -48.93 18.48 15.89
N GLU A 65 -50.02 19.11 16.33
CA GLU A 65 -49.98 20.48 16.86
C GLU A 65 -49.50 20.56 18.32
N VAL A 66 -49.41 19.43 19.04
CA VAL A 66 -48.93 19.43 20.42
C VAL A 66 -47.43 19.75 20.44
N PRO A 67 -46.98 20.79 21.15
CA PRO A 67 -45.61 21.24 21.09
C PRO A 67 -44.64 20.18 21.65
N VAL A 68 -43.63 19.88 20.85
CA VAL A 68 -42.50 19.07 21.27
C VAL A 68 -41.70 19.84 22.31
N LYS A 69 -41.06 19.14 23.21
CA LYS A 69 -40.16 19.72 24.20
C LYS A 69 -39.16 20.63 23.48
N ALA A 70 -39.18 21.92 23.86
CA ALA A 70 -38.19 22.85 23.33
C ALA A 70 -36.80 22.35 23.73
N GLN A 71 -36.02 21.89 22.81
CA GLN A 71 -34.59 21.65 23.05
C GLN A 71 -34.00 23.02 23.42
N THR A 72 -33.67 23.23 24.68
CA THR A 72 -32.82 24.34 25.09
C THR A 72 -31.43 24.08 24.63
N TYR A 73 -31.12 24.47 23.39
CA TYR A 73 -29.76 24.45 22.87
C TYR A 73 -28.99 25.57 23.59
N THR A 74 -28.03 25.18 24.41
CA THR A 74 -27.02 26.14 24.88
C THR A 74 -26.16 26.53 23.71
N THR A 75 -26.04 27.83 23.45
CA THR A 75 -25.12 28.35 22.39
C THR A 75 -23.71 27.90 22.73
N LEU A 76 -23.00 27.33 21.74
CA LEU A 76 -21.63 26.86 21.90
C LEU A 76 -20.70 28.06 22.17
N SER A 77 -20.17 28.15 23.38
CA SER A 77 -19.17 29.17 23.76
C SER A 77 -17.81 28.89 23.10
N GLU A 78 -16.96 29.91 23.03
CA GLU A 78 -15.60 29.72 22.49
C GLU A 78 -14.78 28.72 23.32
N GLN A 79 -14.94 28.71 24.63
CA GLN A 79 -14.27 27.73 25.50
C GLN A 79 -14.71 26.29 25.19
N GLU A 80 -16.02 26.06 25.09
CA GLU A 80 -16.58 24.74 24.74
C GLU A 80 -16.11 24.32 23.32
N ARG A 81 -16.01 25.27 22.39
CA ARG A 81 -15.46 25.02 21.05
C ARG A 81 -14.01 24.53 21.10
N GLN A 82 -13.19 25.13 21.94
CA GLN A 82 -11.80 24.68 22.14
C GLN A 82 -11.73 23.30 22.79
N GLU A 83 -12.62 22.98 23.71
CA GLU A 83 -12.73 21.66 24.31
C GLU A 83 -13.16 20.59 23.28
N VAL A 84 -14.08 20.94 22.36
CA VAL A 84 -14.44 20.06 21.22
C VAL A 84 -13.25 19.80 20.30
N ILE A 85 -12.48 20.84 19.96
CA ILE A 85 -11.26 20.70 19.16
C ILE A 85 -10.30 19.71 19.82
N GLN A 86 -10.11 19.83 21.13
CA GLN A 86 -9.22 18.94 21.87
C GLN A 86 -9.73 17.48 21.90
N ARG A 87 -11.04 17.27 22.04
CA ARG A 87 -11.64 15.93 21.96
C ARG A 87 -11.54 15.32 20.56
N LEU A 88 -11.76 16.10 19.51
CA LEU A 88 -11.55 15.66 18.11
C LEU A 88 -10.09 15.26 17.86
N GLN A 89 -9.13 16.04 18.37
CA GLN A 89 -7.71 15.73 18.29
C GLN A 89 -7.34 14.45 19.05
N THR A 90 -7.85 14.29 20.27
CA THR A 90 -7.63 13.08 21.07
C THR A 90 -8.21 11.84 20.38
N THR A 91 -9.39 11.97 19.80
CA THR A 91 -10.03 10.88 19.01
C THR A 91 -9.17 10.53 17.79
N TYR A 92 -8.68 11.53 17.07
CA TYR A 92 -7.76 11.34 15.94
C TYR A 92 -6.49 10.59 16.37
N GLU A 93 -5.83 11.04 17.45
CA GLU A 93 -4.61 10.41 17.97
C GLU A 93 -4.85 8.95 18.38
N THR A 94 -6.00 8.67 18.98
CA THR A 94 -6.40 7.31 19.37
C THR A 94 -6.49 6.36 18.17
N TYR A 95 -7.18 6.78 17.10
CA TYR A 95 -7.31 5.95 15.90
C TYR A 95 -6.06 5.95 15.02
N LEU A 96 -5.29 7.03 15.01
CA LEU A 96 -3.95 7.04 14.40
C LEU A 96 -3.04 6.01 15.08
N GLN A 97 -3.03 5.95 16.42
CA GLN A 97 -2.23 4.96 17.13
C GLN A 97 -2.62 3.53 16.77
N GLN A 98 -3.91 3.23 16.63
CA GLN A 98 -4.35 1.91 16.16
C GLN A 98 -3.83 1.56 14.76
N ILE A 99 -3.80 2.54 13.85
CA ILE A 99 -3.21 2.35 12.51
C ILE A 99 -1.69 2.12 12.62
N GLU A 100 -0.98 2.85 13.48
CA GLU A 100 0.46 2.69 13.70
C GLU A 100 0.81 1.35 14.37
N ASP A 101 -0.03 0.86 15.28
CA ASP A 101 0.12 -0.47 15.88
C ASP A 101 -0.02 -1.58 14.81
N LYS A 102 -1.01 -1.44 13.92
CA LYS A 102 -1.16 -2.31 12.75
C LYS A 102 0.03 -2.20 11.78
N ALA A 103 0.54 -0.99 11.58
CA ALA A 103 1.72 -0.76 10.74
C ALA A 103 2.97 -1.43 11.33
N SER A 104 3.14 -1.36 12.64
CA SER A 104 4.25 -2.00 13.36
C SER A 104 4.17 -3.52 13.29
N ALA A 105 2.99 -4.10 13.52
CA ALA A 105 2.75 -5.53 13.37
C ALA A 105 2.98 -6.00 11.92
N PHE A 106 2.51 -5.23 10.94
CA PHE A 106 2.73 -5.49 9.52
C PHE A 106 4.21 -5.42 9.15
N ALA A 107 4.95 -4.43 9.65
CA ALA A 107 6.39 -4.30 9.40
C ALA A 107 7.15 -5.51 9.96
N GLU A 108 6.80 -6.00 11.16
CA GLU A 108 7.39 -7.19 11.75
C GLU A 108 7.06 -8.45 10.92
N ALA A 109 5.80 -8.66 10.58
CA ALA A 109 5.34 -9.78 9.75
C ALA A 109 5.93 -9.74 8.34
N SER A 110 6.27 -8.54 7.84
CA SER A 110 6.86 -8.33 6.51
C SER A 110 8.35 -8.64 6.46
N ARG A 111 9.01 -8.88 7.58
CA ARG A 111 10.44 -9.21 7.61
C ARG A 111 10.70 -10.50 6.84
N GLY A 112 11.44 -10.39 5.74
CA GLY A 112 11.79 -11.53 4.88
C GLY A 112 10.69 -12.01 3.92
N VAL A 113 9.61 -11.26 3.77
CA VAL A 113 8.50 -11.55 2.85
C VAL A 113 8.57 -10.65 1.60
N TRP A 114 8.13 -11.19 0.47
CA TRP A 114 8.18 -10.55 -0.85
C TRP A 114 7.30 -9.30 -0.96
N LEU A 115 7.75 -8.35 -1.74
CA LEU A 115 7.27 -6.98 -1.73
C LEU A 115 5.95 -6.72 -2.42
N LYS A 116 5.51 -7.53 -3.36
CA LYS A 116 4.25 -7.29 -4.05
C LYS A 116 3.07 -7.23 -3.07
N ARG A 117 3.08 -8.12 -2.08
CA ARG A 117 2.03 -8.21 -1.06
C ARG A 117 2.25 -7.28 0.14
N THR A 118 3.48 -6.81 0.33
CA THR A 118 3.75 -5.73 1.30
C THR A 118 3.47 -4.36 0.71
N ALA A 119 3.51 -4.17 -0.62
CA ALA A 119 3.13 -2.90 -1.25
C ALA A 119 1.65 -2.58 -1.04
N GLU A 120 0.77 -3.55 -1.22
CA GLU A 120 -0.68 -3.39 -0.99
C GLU A 120 -0.99 -3.04 0.46
N GLY A 121 -0.36 -3.73 1.42
CA GLY A 121 -0.54 -3.44 2.85
C GLY A 121 -0.02 -2.05 3.25
N ARG A 122 1.11 -1.60 2.69
CA ARG A 122 1.61 -0.23 2.88
C ARG A 122 0.67 0.80 2.29
N GLU A 123 0.17 0.57 1.08
CA GLU A 123 -0.78 1.47 0.44
C GLU A 123 -2.08 1.59 1.24
N GLN A 124 -2.57 0.49 1.81
CA GLN A 124 -3.73 0.51 2.73
C GLN A 124 -3.45 1.37 3.97
N LEU A 125 -2.29 1.20 4.61
CA LEU A 125 -1.89 1.98 5.78
C LEU A 125 -1.76 3.47 5.46
N ASP A 126 -1.09 3.81 4.35
CA ASP A 126 -0.90 5.20 3.94
C ASP A 126 -2.24 5.85 3.54
N THR A 127 -3.12 5.12 2.88
CA THR A 127 -4.47 5.57 2.54
C THR A 127 -5.30 5.82 3.80
N ALA A 128 -5.21 4.95 4.80
CA ALA A 128 -5.91 5.11 6.07
C ALA A 128 -5.43 6.35 6.83
N ARG A 129 -4.12 6.57 6.92
CA ARG A 129 -3.54 7.77 7.52
C ARG A 129 -4.05 9.05 6.86
N GLN A 130 -3.98 9.10 5.53
CA GLN A 130 -4.46 10.25 4.75
C GLN A 130 -5.97 10.46 4.90
N THR A 131 -6.74 9.39 4.98
CA THR A 131 -8.19 9.46 5.17
C THR A 131 -8.52 10.01 6.55
N LEU A 132 -7.85 9.55 7.60
CA LEU A 132 -8.04 10.03 8.96
C LEU A 132 -7.71 11.53 9.10
N VAL A 133 -6.63 11.99 8.48
CA VAL A 133 -6.28 13.44 8.42
C VAL A 133 -7.37 14.24 7.73
N ARG A 134 -7.92 13.75 6.61
CA ARG A 134 -9.02 14.44 5.91
C ARG A 134 -10.28 14.48 6.75
N GLN A 135 -10.63 13.41 7.44
CA GLN A 135 -11.79 13.34 8.33
C GLN A 135 -11.68 14.35 9.46
N LEU A 136 -10.52 14.44 10.13
CA LEU A 136 -10.27 15.46 11.15
C LEU A 136 -10.38 16.88 10.58
N THR A 137 -9.77 17.13 9.43
CA THR A 137 -9.83 18.46 8.77
C THR A 137 -11.27 18.85 8.44
N THR A 138 -12.07 17.89 7.96
CA THR A 138 -13.49 18.09 7.67
C THR A 138 -14.27 18.40 8.94
N ALA A 139 -14.06 17.65 10.02
CA ALA A 139 -14.70 17.86 11.31
C ALA A 139 -14.35 19.24 11.91
N LEU A 140 -13.06 19.62 11.90
CA LEU A 140 -12.61 20.92 12.36
C LEU A 140 -13.18 22.09 11.53
N THR A 141 -13.42 21.86 10.24
CA THR A 141 -14.05 22.85 9.37
C THR A 141 -15.54 22.97 9.68
N ALA A 142 -16.23 21.85 9.81
CA ALA A 142 -17.66 21.82 10.11
C ALA A 142 -17.98 22.36 11.52
N LEU A 143 -17.04 22.27 12.48
CA LEU A 143 -17.20 22.82 13.82
C LEU A 143 -17.43 24.34 13.78
N LYS A 144 -16.94 25.06 12.76
CA LYS A 144 -17.16 26.50 12.61
C LYS A 144 -18.65 26.85 12.44
N ASP A 145 -19.40 25.93 11.85
CA ASP A 145 -20.84 26.07 11.57
C ASP A 145 -21.72 25.47 12.68
N CYS A 146 -21.13 24.86 13.72
CA CYS A 146 -21.86 24.40 14.87
C CYS A 146 -22.23 25.59 15.76
N HIS A 147 -23.51 25.74 16.04
CA HIS A 147 -24.04 26.84 16.89
C HIS A 147 -24.42 26.37 18.29
N THR A 148 -24.64 25.07 18.47
CA THR A 148 -25.08 24.50 19.73
C THR A 148 -24.17 23.38 20.20
N THR A 149 -24.22 23.06 21.49
CA THR A 149 -23.52 21.92 22.07
C THR A 149 -24.01 20.58 21.48
N ALA A 150 -25.29 20.51 21.07
CA ALA A 150 -25.85 19.32 20.42
C ALA A 150 -25.30 19.12 19.00
N ASP A 151 -25.11 20.20 18.23
CA ASP A 151 -24.46 20.14 16.92
C ASP A 151 -23.02 19.64 17.04
N ALA A 152 -22.29 20.17 18.03
CA ALA A 152 -20.92 19.77 18.29
C ALA A 152 -20.82 18.30 18.72
N GLN A 153 -21.71 17.81 19.57
CA GLN A 153 -21.75 16.40 19.96
C GLN A 153 -22.05 15.50 18.76
N THR A 154 -23.01 15.87 17.92
CA THR A 154 -23.32 15.12 16.69
C THR A 154 -22.12 15.04 15.76
N LEU A 155 -21.35 16.13 15.65
CA LEU A 155 -20.13 16.19 14.85
C LEU A 155 -19.02 15.28 15.43
N GLU A 156 -18.83 15.30 16.75
CA GLU A 156 -17.86 14.44 17.44
C GLU A 156 -18.20 12.95 17.24
N ASP A 157 -19.47 12.58 17.42
CA ASP A 157 -19.94 11.19 17.23
C ASP A 157 -19.76 10.73 15.79
N ALA A 158 -20.09 11.57 14.81
CA ALA A 158 -19.89 11.27 13.38
C ALA A 158 -18.42 11.11 13.03
N PHE A 159 -17.55 11.98 13.56
CA PHE A 159 -16.10 11.87 13.36
C PHE A 159 -15.57 10.60 14.01
N ALA A 160 -15.92 10.30 15.25
CA ALA A 160 -15.47 9.10 15.95
C ALA A 160 -15.87 7.82 15.21
N ALA A 161 -17.13 7.73 14.74
CA ALA A 161 -17.61 6.59 13.96
C ALA A 161 -16.85 6.42 12.64
N SER A 162 -16.59 7.51 11.91
CA SER A 162 -15.86 7.45 10.64
C SER A 162 -14.37 7.13 10.84
N ALA A 163 -13.75 7.65 11.89
CA ALA A 163 -12.36 7.37 12.25
C ALA A 163 -12.19 5.91 12.70
N GLN A 164 -13.12 5.39 13.49
CA GLN A 164 -13.17 3.98 13.86
C GLN A 164 -13.27 3.08 12.64
N GLN A 165 -14.19 3.35 11.73
CA GLN A 165 -14.35 2.58 10.50
C GLN A 165 -13.07 2.58 9.66
N THR A 166 -12.36 3.72 9.60
CA THR A 166 -11.09 3.84 8.88
C THR A 166 -10.01 2.96 9.53
N ALA A 167 -9.86 3.02 10.87
CA ALA A 167 -8.86 2.24 11.58
C ALA A 167 -9.16 0.73 11.58
N GLU A 168 -10.42 0.34 11.74
CA GLU A 168 -10.85 -1.07 11.70
C GLU A 168 -10.75 -1.67 10.30
N GLY A 169 -11.08 -0.89 9.25
CA GLY A 169 -11.05 -1.32 7.86
C GLY A 169 -9.64 -1.58 7.30
N VAL A 170 -8.59 -1.20 8.01
CA VAL A 170 -7.22 -1.51 7.63
C VAL A 170 -6.84 -2.89 8.15
N ASP A 171 -6.65 -3.82 7.23
CA ASP A 171 -6.12 -5.16 7.53
C ASP A 171 -4.94 -5.46 6.58
N PRO A 172 -3.74 -4.94 6.89
CA PRO A 172 -2.57 -5.13 6.05
C PRO A 172 -2.03 -6.55 6.22
N THR A 173 -2.67 -7.52 5.58
CA THR A 173 -2.22 -8.92 5.64
C THR A 173 -0.97 -9.12 4.80
N VAL A 174 0.00 -9.81 5.38
CA VAL A 174 1.14 -10.35 4.66
C VAL A 174 0.78 -11.76 4.21
N ALA A 175 0.37 -11.90 2.95
CA ALA A 175 0.16 -13.24 2.42
C ALA A 175 1.50 -13.94 2.21
N ASP A 176 1.58 -15.22 2.57
CA ASP A 176 2.76 -16.05 2.28
C ASP A 176 2.93 -16.20 0.76
N ASN A 177 3.98 -15.61 0.24
CA ASN A 177 4.31 -15.58 -1.18
C ASN A 177 5.69 -16.19 -1.47
N ARG A 178 6.21 -17.00 -0.56
CA ARG A 178 7.42 -17.78 -0.78
C ARG A 178 7.20 -18.84 -1.86
N VAL A 179 5.95 -19.11 -2.22
CA VAL A 179 5.59 -20.00 -3.33
C VAL A 179 5.40 -19.16 -4.58
N PRO A 180 6.16 -19.39 -5.66
CA PRO A 180 5.98 -18.72 -6.93
C PRO A 180 4.57 -18.92 -7.48
N GLN A 181 3.96 -17.85 -7.97
CA GLN A 181 2.65 -17.89 -8.63
C GLN A 181 2.88 -17.78 -10.14
N GLY A 182 2.38 -18.72 -10.92
CA GLY A 182 2.47 -18.71 -12.37
C GLY A 182 3.14 -19.95 -12.97
N ASP A 183 3.19 -20.00 -14.29
CA ASP A 183 3.82 -21.08 -15.03
C ASP A 183 5.34 -21.06 -14.85
N LYS A 184 5.89 -22.22 -14.50
CA LYS A 184 7.33 -22.41 -14.36
C LYS A 184 8.00 -22.42 -15.72
N TRP A 185 9.09 -21.66 -15.82
CA TRP A 185 9.91 -21.71 -17.04
C TRP A 185 10.60 -23.07 -17.23
N ASP A 186 10.72 -23.49 -18.47
CA ASP A 186 11.41 -24.72 -18.86
C ASP A 186 12.91 -24.52 -19.16
N GLY A 187 13.41 -23.28 -19.01
CA GLY A 187 14.80 -22.89 -19.30
C GLY A 187 15.08 -22.59 -20.77
N THR A 188 14.20 -22.92 -21.69
CA THR A 188 14.45 -22.86 -23.15
C THR A 188 13.42 -22.06 -23.92
N SER A 189 12.18 -22.10 -23.57
CA SER A 189 11.08 -21.44 -24.29
C SER A 189 11.25 -19.93 -24.39
N ARG A 190 10.93 -19.41 -25.57
CA ARG A 190 10.96 -17.99 -25.94
C ARG A 190 9.67 -17.65 -26.67
N THR A 191 8.88 -16.75 -26.14
CA THR A 191 7.58 -16.36 -26.72
C THR A 191 7.50 -14.84 -26.77
N ARG A 192 7.20 -14.30 -27.95
CA ARG A 192 6.96 -12.86 -28.05
C ARG A 192 5.71 -12.49 -27.24
N PRO A 193 5.74 -11.45 -26.40
CA PRO A 193 4.53 -10.97 -25.73
C PRO A 193 3.41 -10.67 -26.73
N ALA A 194 2.19 -11.06 -26.37
CA ALA A 194 1.04 -10.85 -27.23
C ALA A 194 0.59 -9.38 -27.28
N GLU A 195 0.83 -8.63 -26.21
CA GLU A 195 0.42 -7.24 -26.05
C GLU A 195 1.63 -6.29 -26.02
N GLY A 196 1.45 -5.12 -26.60
CA GLY A 196 2.46 -4.07 -26.70
C GLY A 196 3.38 -4.23 -27.91
N ASN A 197 4.05 -3.14 -28.24
CA ASN A 197 5.02 -3.08 -29.34
C ASN A 197 6.45 -2.74 -28.88
N GLY A 198 6.66 -2.55 -27.57
CA GLY A 198 7.95 -2.31 -26.96
C GLY A 198 8.41 -0.84 -26.99
N THR A 199 7.52 0.10 -27.30
CA THR A 199 7.79 1.54 -27.16
C THR A 199 7.50 2.03 -25.73
N ALA A 200 7.85 3.27 -25.44
CA ALA A 200 7.53 3.86 -24.14
C ALA A 200 6.03 4.07 -23.94
N GLU A 201 5.31 4.38 -25.02
CA GLU A 201 3.86 4.60 -25.03
C GLU A 201 3.07 3.29 -24.98
N ASP A 202 3.63 2.20 -25.55
CA ASP A 202 3.01 0.88 -25.63
C ASP A 202 4.05 -0.20 -25.33
N PRO A 203 4.49 -0.36 -24.07
CA PRO A 203 5.50 -1.31 -23.67
C PRO A 203 4.99 -2.75 -23.80
N TYR A 204 5.88 -3.70 -24.09
CA TYR A 204 5.53 -5.12 -24.05
C TYR A 204 4.98 -5.50 -22.68
N ARG A 205 3.82 -6.16 -22.68
CA ARG A 205 3.21 -6.69 -21.47
C ARG A 205 3.64 -8.14 -21.27
N ILE A 206 4.50 -8.37 -20.30
CA ILE A 206 5.07 -9.69 -20.01
C ILE A 206 4.28 -10.37 -18.91
N THR A 207 3.78 -11.56 -19.20
CA THR A 207 2.98 -12.39 -18.29
C THR A 207 3.62 -13.71 -17.93
N THR A 208 4.58 -14.18 -18.74
CA THR A 208 5.25 -15.48 -18.59
C THR A 208 6.77 -15.37 -18.61
N ALA A 209 7.44 -16.37 -18.07
CA ALA A 209 8.91 -16.46 -18.10
C ALA A 209 9.47 -16.62 -19.52
N ALA A 210 8.74 -17.30 -20.41
CA ALA A 210 9.10 -17.44 -21.82
C ALA A 210 9.09 -16.07 -22.54
N GLU A 211 8.13 -15.20 -22.20
CA GLU A 211 8.07 -13.83 -22.73
C GLU A 211 9.19 -12.96 -22.17
N LEU A 212 9.51 -13.08 -20.88
CA LEU A 212 10.65 -12.38 -20.29
C LEU A 212 11.98 -12.83 -20.94
N ALA A 213 12.11 -14.11 -21.21
CA ALA A 213 13.29 -14.67 -21.86
C ALA A 213 13.42 -14.22 -23.33
N TRP A 214 12.30 -14.14 -24.05
CA TRP A 214 12.29 -13.55 -25.40
C TRP A 214 12.71 -12.07 -25.37
N PHE A 215 12.16 -11.30 -24.43
CA PHE A 215 12.54 -9.88 -24.25
C PHE A 215 14.04 -9.72 -23.98
N ALA A 216 14.61 -10.57 -23.12
CA ALA A 216 16.04 -10.59 -22.83
C ALA A 216 16.86 -10.86 -24.10
N ASP A 217 16.43 -11.80 -24.93
CA ASP A 217 17.12 -12.12 -26.21
C ASP A 217 17.03 -10.95 -27.18
N GLN A 218 15.90 -10.24 -27.29
CA GLN A 218 15.80 -9.06 -28.17
C GLN A 218 16.74 -7.94 -27.73
N VAL A 219 16.79 -7.63 -26.43
CA VAL A 219 17.70 -6.62 -25.88
C VAL A 219 19.17 -7.03 -26.12
N ASN A 220 19.53 -8.28 -25.84
CA ASN A 220 20.86 -8.83 -26.03
C ASN A 220 21.20 -8.96 -27.53
N GLY A 221 20.22 -9.06 -28.41
CA GLY A 221 20.33 -9.00 -29.86
C GLY A 221 20.57 -7.60 -30.43
N GLY A 222 20.46 -6.55 -29.60
CA GLY A 222 20.72 -5.17 -29.98
C GLY A 222 19.53 -4.21 -29.90
N GLN A 223 18.33 -4.69 -29.63
CA GLN A 223 17.12 -3.84 -29.42
C GLN A 223 17.08 -3.26 -28.00
N ARG A 224 18.08 -2.46 -27.66
CA ARG A 224 18.40 -2.02 -26.31
C ARG A 224 17.36 -1.08 -25.67
N THR A 225 16.57 -0.39 -26.48
CA THR A 225 15.61 0.64 -26.06
C THR A 225 14.19 0.11 -25.88
N LEU A 226 13.98 -1.20 -26.07
CA LEU A 226 12.67 -1.80 -25.85
C LEU A 226 12.17 -1.54 -24.43
N CYS A 227 10.90 -1.18 -24.33
CA CYS A 227 10.19 -0.99 -23.07
C CYS A 227 9.29 -2.19 -22.77
N ALA A 228 9.22 -2.57 -21.49
CA ALA A 228 8.36 -3.66 -21.04
C ALA A 228 7.77 -3.39 -19.65
N ARG A 229 6.64 -4.03 -19.38
CA ARG A 229 6.01 -4.07 -18.08
C ARG A 229 5.63 -5.51 -17.71
N LEU A 230 5.95 -5.93 -16.48
CA LEU A 230 5.42 -7.17 -15.94
C LEU A 230 3.93 -6.98 -15.56
N ALA A 231 3.11 -7.93 -15.96
CA ALA A 231 1.69 -7.99 -15.63
C ALA A 231 1.36 -9.13 -14.65
N SER A 232 2.33 -9.99 -14.35
CA SER A 232 2.24 -11.07 -13.38
C SER A 232 3.60 -11.36 -12.75
N ASP A 233 3.61 -12.13 -11.67
CA ASP A 233 4.85 -12.72 -11.16
C ASP A 233 5.41 -13.72 -12.18
N ILE A 234 6.72 -13.83 -12.24
CA ILE A 234 7.46 -14.69 -13.19
C ILE A 234 8.24 -15.74 -12.39
N ASP A 235 8.14 -17.01 -12.77
CA ASP A 235 8.97 -18.07 -12.20
C ASP A 235 10.00 -18.60 -13.20
N LEU A 236 11.25 -18.26 -12.97
CA LEU A 236 12.39 -18.77 -13.76
C LEU A 236 12.81 -20.17 -13.34
N ASN A 237 12.15 -20.77 -12.32
CA ASN A 237 12.31 -22.15 -11.90
C ASN A 237 13.76 -22.58 -11.61
N GLY A 238 14.62 -21.62 -11.29
CA GLY A 238 16.05 -21.89 -10.99
C GLY A 238 16.90 -22.27 -12.20
N TYR A 239 16.40 -22.16 -13.41
CA TYR A 239 17.24 -22.31 -14.62
C TYR A 239 18.23 -21.14 -14.74
N VAL A 240 19.38 -21.42 -15.34
CA VAL A 240 20.43 -20.39 -15.53
C VAL A 240 19.90 -19.28 -16.42
N TRP A 241 19.90 -18.08 -15.87
CA TRP A 241 19.43 -16.88 -16.54
C TRP A 241 20.57 -16.14 -17.23
N THR A 242 20.34 -15.71 -18.47
CA THR A 242 21.22 -14.77 -19.17
C THR A 242 20.76 -13.35 -18.85
N PRO A 243 21.57 -12.52 -18.17
CA PRO A 243 21.18 -11.17 -17.80
C PRO A 243 20.77 -10.30 -19.00
N ILE A 244 19.74 -9.47 -18.78
CA ILE A 244 19.28 -8.49 -19.77
C ILE A 244 20.34 -7.40 -19.90
N GLY A 245 20.83 -7.12 -21.13
CA GLY A 245 21.90 -6.16 -21.32
C GLY A 245 23.27 -6.68 -20.83
N SER A 246 23.72 -7.82 -21.28
CA SER A 246 24.81 -8.61 -20.66
C SER A 246 26.23 -8.06 -20.78
N THR A 247 26.55 -7.22 -21.76
CA THR A 247 27.93 -6.71 -21.98
C THR A 247 27.94 -5.37 -22.70
N GLY A 248 29.10 -4.69 -22.69
CA GLY A 248 29.31 -3.39 -23.33
C GLY A 248 28.73 -3.28 -24.75
N GLY A 249 28.25 -2.17 -25.16
CA GLY A 249 27.50 -1.96 -26.40
C GLY A 249 26.08 -2.56 -26.42
N LYS A 250 25.74 -3.48 -25.51
CA LYS A 250 24.45 -4.13 -25.37
C LYS A 250 23.75 -3.76 -24.04
N SER A 251 24.17 -2.67 -23.40
CA SER A 251 23.52 -2.18 -22.18
C SER A 251 22.06 -1.82 -22.42
N TYR A 252 21.20 -2.17 -21.48
CA TYR A 252 19.76 -1.86 -21.53
C TYR A 252 19.52 -0.34 -21.43
N GLN A 253 18.72 0.23 -22.32
CA GLN A 253 18.49 1.66 -22.46
C GLN A 253 17.00 2.05 -22.43
N GLY A 254 16.09 1.08 -22.34
CA GLY A 254 14.64 1.30 -22.27
C GLY A 254 14.13 1.47 -20.85
N THR A 255 12.81 1.43 -20.70
CA THR A 255 12.14 1.39 -19.40
C THR A 255 11.57 0.00 -19.14
N PHE A 256 11.98 -0.61 -18.04
CA PHE A 256 11.42 -1.87 -17.54
C PHE A 256 10.67 -1.61 -16.25
N ASP A 257 9.35 -1.79 -16.29
CA ASP A 257 8.47 -1.62 -15.16
C ASP A 257 8.06 -2.98 -14.60
N GLY A 258 8.51 -3.32 -13.42
CA GLY A 258 8.14 -4.56 -12.75
C GLY A 258 6.68 -4.63 -12.31
N GLY A 259 5.93 -3.52 -12.33
CA GLY A 259 4.51 -3.51 -11.92
C GLY A 259 4.29 -4.01 -10.49
N ASN A 260 5.30 -3.92 -9.63
CA ASN A 260 5.39 -4.55 -8.30
C ASN A 260 5.36 -6.10 -8.34
N SER A 261 5.60 -6.72 -9.49
CA SER A 261 5.70 -8.17 -9.63
C SER A 261 7.08 -8.69 -9.22
N VAL A 262 7.12 -9.98 -8.93
CA VAL A 262 8.33 -10.68 -8.49
C VAL A 262 8.85 -11.61 -9.60
N VAL A 263 10.14 -11.57 -9.87
CA VAL A 263 10.85 -12.57 -10.67
C VAL A 263 11.48 -13.58 -9.71
N HIS A 264 10.87 -14.73 -9.61
CA HIS A 264 11.29 -15.86 -8.76
C HIS A 264 12.29 -16.75 -9.46
N GLY A 265 13.03 -17.51 -8.65
CA GLY A 265 13.92 -18.57 -9.18
C GLY A 265 15.08 -18.02 -10.00
N LEU A 266 15.41 -16.73 -9.84
CA LEU A 266 16.54 -16.12 -10.55
C LEU A 266 17.84 -16.82 -10.16
N ARG A 267 18.52 -17.39 -11.15
CA ARG A 267 19.83 -18.02 -10.98
C ARG A 267 20.78 -17.50 -12.06
N VAL A 268 21.81 -16.79 -11.65
CA VAL A 268 22.83 -16.27 -12.58
C VAL A 268 24.18 -16.87 -12.22
N GLU A 269 24.85 -17.43 -13.23
CA GLU A 269 26.18 -18.00 -13.12
C GLU A 269 27.06 -17.44 -14.23
N SER A 270 28.37 -17.29 -13.96
CA SER A 270 29.38 -17.01 -14.97
C SER A 270 29.22 -15.74 -15.82
N ALA A 271 28.40 -14.75 -15.39
CA ALA A 271 28.29 -13.47 -16.07
C ALA A 271 29.30 -12.45 -15.55
N ALA A 272 29.79 -11.56 -16.44
CA ALA A 272 30.66 -10.45 -16.04
C ALA A 272 29.94 -9.46 -15.12
N TYR A 273 28.68 -9.21 -15.44
CA TYR A 273 27.73 -8.43 -14.62
C TYR A 273 26.51 -9.30 -14.37
N ALA A 274 26.33 -9.73 -13.14
CA ALA A 274 25.33 -10.69 -12.73
C ALA A 274 24.17 -10.02 -12.00
N GLY A 275 22.98 -10.22 -12.51
CA GLY A 275 21.72 -9.72 -12.00
C GLY A 275 20.59 -10.18 -12.92
N LEU A 276 19.34 -9.78 -12.65
CA LEU A 276 18.30 -9.92 -13.67
C LEU A 276 18.72 -9.09 -14.91
N PHE A 277 19.26 -7.90 -14.66
CA PHE A 277 19.97 -7.10 -15.65
C PHE A 277 21.49 -7.24 -15.50
N GLY A 278 22.20 -7.38 -16.61
CA GLY A 278 23.65 -7.32 -16.60
C GLY A 278 24.13 -5.89 -16.48
N VAL A 279 23.79 -5.06 -17.48
CA VAL A 279 24.16 -3.65 -17.55
C VAL A 279 22.95 -2.79 -17.89
N ILE A 280 22.61 -1.86 -17.01
CA ILE A 280 21.66 -0.78 -17.27
C ILE A 280 22.46 0.43 -17.75
N GLY A 281 22.18 0.91 -18.97
CA GLY A 281 22.85 2.07 -19.57
C GLY A 281 22.28 3.39 -19.06
N MET A 282 22.86 4.52 -19.50
CA MET A 282 22.54 5.85 -18.98
C MET A 282 21.06 6.28 -19.17
N SER A 283 20.42 5.84 -20.25
CA SER A 283 19.00 6.10 -20.50
C SER A 283 18.08 4.99 -19.97
N GLY A 284 18.65 3.90 -19.44
CA GLY A 284 17.89 2.77 -18.94
C GLY A 284 17.25 3.05 -17.59
N THR A 285 15.99 2.64 -17.44
CA THR A 285 15.25 2.70 -16.18
C THR A 285 14.69 1.33 -15.83
N VAL A 286 14.91 0.89 -14.61
CA VAL A 286 14.29 -0.30 -14.04
C VAL A 286 13.56 0.12 -12.78
N GLN A 287 12.26 -0.13 -12.73
CA GLN A 287 11.44 0.35 -11.63
C GLN A 287 10.40 -0.67 -11.15
N ARG A 288 9.99 -0.56 -9.88
CA ARG A 288 8.90 -1.33 -9.26
C ARG A 288 9.03 -2.83 -9.48
N LEU A 289 10.25 -3.35 -9.35
CA LEU A 289 10.60 -4.73 -9.62
C LEU A 289 11.09 -5.41 -8.34
N CYS A 290 10.63 -6.64 -8.12
CA CYS A 290 11.20 -7.49 -7.10
C CYS A 290 11.91 -8.70 -7.73
N THR A 291 13.04 -9.13 -7.14
CA THR A 291 13.77 -10.31 -7.57
C THR A 291 14.04 -11.27 -6.42
N ALA A 292 14.05 -12.56 -6.75
CA ALA A 292 14.25 -13.64 -5.82
C ALA A 292 15.04 -14.79 -6.40
N GLY A 293 15.97 -15.31 -5.64
CA GLY A 293 16.79 -16.44 -6.08
C GLY A 293 18.23 -16.35 -5.60
N THR A 294 19.16 -16.74 -6.45
CA THR A 294 20.59 -16.79 -6.13
C THR A 294 21.42 -16.24 -7.27
N ILE A 295 22.33 -15.35 -6.97
CA ILE A 295 23.34 -14.87 -7.91
C ILE A 295 24.70 -15.28 -7.40
N ALA A 296 25.37 -16.11 -8.18
CA ALA A 296 26.74 -16.55 -7.92
C ALA A 296 27.63 -16.17 -9.11
N ALA A 297 28.29 -15.03 -9.01
CA ALA A 297 29.25 -14.64 -10.04
C ALA A 297 30.49 -15.53 -9.96
N GLN A 298 30.66 -16.42 -10.92
CA GLN A 298 31.80 -17.39 -11.00
C GLN A 298 32.70 -17.12 -12.22
N GLY A 299 33.96 -17.46 -12.11
CA GLY A 299 34.92 -17.53 -13.26
C GLY A 299 36.18 -16.68 -13.12
N ASN A 300 37.27 -17.11 -13.76
CA ASN A 300 38.63 -16.69 -13.48
C ASN A 300 39.22 -15.62 -14.42
N LYS A 301 38.50 -15.01 -15.36
CA LYS A 301 39.14 -14.28 -16.49
C LYS A 301 38.64 -12.85 -16.78
N ILE A 302 37.80 -12.22 -15.98
CA ILE A 302 37.30 -10.88 -16.31
C ILE A 302 37.63 -9.89 -15.18
N SER A 303 38.23 -8.76 -15.58
CA SER A 303 38.82 -7.76 -14.68
C SER A 303 37.87 -6.80 -13.97
N SER A 304 36.60 -6.83 -14.23
CA SER A 304 35.61 -5.98 -13.56
C SER A 304 34.29 -6.72 -13.50
N VAL A 305 33.90 -7.12 -12.30
CA VAL A 305 32.72 -7.97 -12.11
C VAL A 305 31.86 -7.41 -11.04
N GLY A 306 30.58 -7.17 -11.40
CA GLY A 306 29.56 -6.75 -10.48
C GLY A 306 28.46 -7.80 -10.33
N ALA A 307 28.03 -8.08 -9.11
CA ALA A 307 26.87 -8.91 -8.80
C ALA A 307 25.86 -8.10 -7.99
N GLY A 308 24.60 -8.09 -8.42
CA GLY A 308 23.51 -7.41 -7.71
C GLY A 308 22.17 -8.04 -8.00
N GLY A 309 21.26 -8.03 -7.04
CA GLY A 309 19.97 -8.68 -7.18
C GLY A 309 19.12 -8.14 -8.34
N ILE A 310 19.24 -6.87 -8.64
CA ILE A 310 18.59 -6.22 -9.80
C ILE A 310 19.57 -6.14 -10.97
N ALA A 311 20.75 -5.56 -10.76
CA ALA A 311 21.72 -5.35 -11.85
C ALA A 311 23.15 -5.58 -11.40
N GLY A 312 23.98 -6.16 -12.29
CA GLY A 312 25.41 -6.25 -12.08
C GLY A 312 26.11 -4.88 -12.17
N TYR A 313 25.70 -4.04 -13.11
CA TYR A 313 26.21 -2.69 -13.32
C TYR A 313 25.10 -1.74 -13.78
N SER A 314 25.01 -0.56 -13.16
CA SER A 314 24.07 0.49 -13.57
C SER A 314 24.78 1.82 -13.81
N MET A 315 24.41 2.47 -14.91
CA MET A 315 24.65 3.87 -15.24
C MET A 315 23.32 4.65 -15.34
N GLY A 316 22.18 3.95 -15.24
CA GLY A 316 20.83 4.47 -15.35
C GLY A 316 20.12 4.52 -14.00
N ILE A 317 18.80 4.42 -14.03
CA ILE A 317 17.92 4.57 -12.87
C ILE A 317 17.42 3.19 -12.40
N ILE A 318 17.56 2.93 -11.10
CA ILE A 318 16.91 1.82 -10.41
C ILE A 318 16.01 2.46 -9.33
N PHE A 319 14.70 2.31 -9.48
CA PHE A 319 13.72 3.01 -8.64
C PHE A 319 12.68 2.06 -8.05
N GLN A 320 12.46 2.13 -6.74
CA GLN A 320 11.47 1.29 -6.04
C GLN A 320 11.64 -0.21 -6.35
N CYS A 321 12.90 -0.66 -6.44
CA CYS A 321 13.23 -2.06 -6.67
C CYS A 321 13.67 -2.74 -5.38
N PHE A 322 13.36 -4.02 -5.29
CA PHE A 322 13.61 -4.78 -4.09
C PHE A 322 14.22 -6.14 -4.44
N SER A 323 15.06 -6.68 -3.56
CA SER A 323 15.72 -7.94 -3.80
C SER A 323 15.80 -8.78 -2.54
N THR A 324 15.37 -10.04 -2.64
CA THR A 324 15.62 -11.06 -1.62
C THR A 324 16.66 -12.08 -2.11
N VAL A 325 17.31 -11.76 -3.20
CA VAL A 325 18.33 -12.62 -3.81
C VAL A 325 19.52 -12.78 -2.87
N TYR A 326 19.95 -14.02 -2.69
CA TYR A 326 21.25 -14.29 -2.09
C TYR A 326 22.35 -13.99 -3.12
N VAL A 327 23.13 -12.95 -2.87
CA VAL A 327 24.18 -12.49 -3.79
C VAL A 327 25.52 -12.96 -3.27
N THR A 328 26.20 -13.82 -4.03
CA THR A 328 27.59 -14.19 -3.77
C THR A 328 28.49 -13.85 -4.96
N ASN A 329 29.71 -13.52 -4.66
CA ASN A 329 30.74 -13.36 -5.66
C ASN A 329 31.99 -14.14 -5.23
N ASP A 330 32.14 -15.36 -5.72
CA ASP A 330 33.22 -16.27 -5.34
C ASP A 330 34.46 -16.15 -6.24
N ARG A 331 34.61 -15.05 -6.97
CA ARG A 331 35.74 -14.82 -7.84
C ARG A 331 37.02 -14.49 -7.06
N THR A 332 38.11 -15.02 -7.51
CA THR A 332 39.44 -14.76 -6.95
C THR A 332 40.07 -13.44 -7.43
N SER A 333 39.33 -12.64 -8.22
CA SER A 333 39.81 -11.37 -8.77
C SER A 333 39.62 -10.22 -7.76
N TYR A 334 40.66 -9.44 -7.56
CA TYR A 334 40.66 -8.24 -6.72
C TYR A 334 39.68 -7.13 -7.15
N SER A 335 38.93 -7.32 -8.24
CA SER A 335 37.94 -6.36 -8.76
C SER A 335 36.50 -6.80 -8.62
N ALA A 336 36.23 -7.91 -7.90
CA ALA A 336 34.91 -8.41 -7.72
C ALA A 336 34.13 -7.56 -6.69
N VAL A 337 32.91 -7.16 -7.01
CA VAL A 337 32.04 -6.34 -6.16
C VAL A 337 30.65 -6.97 -6.08
N ALA A 338 29.99 -6.85 -4.92
CA ALA A 338 28.66 -7.37 -4.71
C ALA A 338 27.79 -6.36 -3.95
N GLY A 339 26.54 -6.23 -4.39
CA GLY A 339 25.52 -5.44 -3.71
C GLY A 339 24.17 -6.13 -3.75
N GLY A 340 23.33 -5.89 -2.77
CA GLY A 340 22.01 -6.54 -2.72
C GLY A 340 21.07 -6.08 -3.84
N ILE A 341 21.23 -4.84 -4.31
CA ILE A 341 20.49 -4.26 -5.45
C ILE A 341 21.37 -4.18 -6.68
N VAL A 342 22.55 -3.56 -6.57
CA VAL A 342 23.44 -3.34 -7.70
C VAL A 342 24.89 -3.65 -7.33
N GLY A 343 25.59 -4.39 -8.19
CA GLY A 343 27.02 -4.63 -7.98
C GLY A 343 27.83 -3.34 -8.03
N LYS A 344 27.65 -2.56 -9.10
CA LYS A 344 28.36 -1.30 -9.32
C LYS A 344 27.43 -0.23 -9.87
N ALA A 345 27.33 0.91 -9.22
CA ALA A 345 26.67 2.12 -9.71
C ALA A 345 27.69 3.17 -10.13
N SER A 346 27.55 3.78 -11.31
CA SER A 346 28.56 4.69 -11.88
C SER A 346 27.93 5.68 -12.87
N ALA A 347 28.69 6.66 -13.30
CA ALA A 347 28.29 7.61 -14.35
C ALA A 347 26.94 8.27 -14.08
N GLN A 348 26.78 8.82 -12.86
CA GLN A 348 25.55 9.49 -12.38
C GLN A 348 24.32 8.57 -12.23
N ALA A 349 24.52 7.25 -12.14
CA ALA A 349 23.43 6.32 -11.83
C ALA A 349 22.66 6.73 -10.56
N VAL A 350 21.35 6.51 -10.59
CA VAL A 350 20.49 6.76 -9.43
C VAL A 350 19.90 5.44 -8.94
N VAL A 351 20.13 5.11 -7.68
CA VAL A 351 19.46 4.00 -6.99
C VAL A 351 18.62 4.62 -5.89
N ASP A 352 17.31 4.57 -6.04
CA ASP A 352 16.37 5.35 -5.25
C ASP A 352 15.24 4.47 -4.69
N SER A 353 14.93 4.62 -3.41
CA SER A 353 13.80 3.97 -2.74
C SER A 353 13.84 2.44 -2.89
N CYS A 354 15.04 1.84 -2.84
CA CYS A 354 15.26 0.41 -3.02
C CYS A 354 15.50 -0.31 -1.70
N GLY A 355 15.14 -1.60 -1.64
CA GLY A 355 15.35 -2.43 -0.46
C GLY A 355 16.04 -3.76 -0.76
N SER A 356 17.04 -4.12 0.05
CA SER A 356 17.72 -5.41 -0.02
C SER A 356 17.39 -6.23 1.22
N TYR A 357 16.84 -7.42 1.01
CA TYR A 357 16.49 -8.36 2.07
C TYR A 357 17.33 -9.64 2.05
N GLY A 358 17.93 -9.94 0.90
CA GLY A 358 18.81 -11.09 0.74
C GLY A 358 20.19 -10.84 1.35
N ALA A 359 20.82 -11.90 1.83
CA ALA A 359 22.20 -11.80 2.28
C ALA A 359 23.14 -11.53 1.11
N VAL A 360 24.11 -10.64 1.35
CA VAL A 360 25.18 -10.33 0.40
C VAL A 360 26.51 -10.77 1.00
N GLY A 361 27.20 -11.65 0.30
CA GLY A 361 28.42 -12.18 0.85
C GLY A 361 29.40 -12.67 -0.22
N GLY A 362 30.57 -13.10 0.22
CA GLY A 362 31.55 -13.72 -0.64
C GLY A 362 32.66 -14.39 0.13
N ARG A 363 33.16 -15.46 -0.47
CA ARG A 363 34.36 -16.14 0.02
C ARG A 363 35.59 -15.29 -0.34
N ARG A 364 36.67 -15.48 0.34
CA ARG A 364 37.99 -14.79 0.29
C ARG A 364 38.27 -13.99 -1.00
N ASN A 365 38.68 -12.72 -0.81
CA ASN A 365 39.20 -11.77 -1.83
C ASN A 365 38.16 -10.93 -2.63
N ILE A 366 36.93 -10.80 -2.17
CA ILE A 366 36.02 -9.78 -2.71
C ILE A 366 36.38 -8.43 -2.10
N ASN A 367 36.52 -7.41 -2.97
CA ASN A 367 37.01 -6.14 -2.51
C ASN A 367 35.95 -5.24 -1.89
N TYR A 368 34.73 -5.21 -2.45
CA TYR A 368 33.71 -4.28 -1.98
C TYR A 368 32.32 -4.91 -1.99
N ILE A 369 31.75 -4.99 -0.81
CA ILE A 369 30.46 -5.61 -0.58
C ILE A 369 29.57 -4.60 0.15
N GLY A 370 28.40 -4.31 -0.39
CA GLY A 370 27.43 -3.42 0.22
C GLY A 370 26.04 -4.03 0.27
N GLY A 371 25.27 -3.68 1.27
CA GLY A 371 23.89 -4.16 1.38
C GLY A 371 23.01 -3.68 0.21
N ILE A 372 23.29 -2.51 -0.36
CA ILE A 372 22.61 -1.96 -1.55
C ILE A 372 23.52 -1.98 -2.74
N ALA A 373 24.71 -1.42 -2.66
CA ALA A 373 25.64 -1.35 -3.78
C ALA A 373 27.05 -1.77 -3.34
N GLY A 374 27.73 -2.61 -4.15
CA GLY A 374 29.12 -2.97 -3.88
C GLY A 374 30.03 -1.76 -4.04
N VAL A 375 29.90 -1.03 -5.14
CA VAL A 375 30.63 0.21 -5.43
C VAL A 375 29.67 1.28 -5.96
N ALA A 376 29.80 2.50 -5.44
CA ALA A 376 29.20 3.69 -6.00
C ALA A 376 30.30 4.70 -6.35
N GLN A 377 30.35 5.14 -7.62
CA GLN A 377 31.40 6.02 -8.14
C GLN A 377 30.90 6.99 -9.23
N LYS A 378 31.76 7.94 -9.64
CA LYS A 378 31.50 8.86 -10.76
C LYS A 378 30.16 9.58 -10.66
N GLY A 379 29.86 10.17 -9.48
CA GLY A 379 28.65 10.93 -9.24
C GLY A 379 27.38 10.11 -9.07
N ALA A 380 27.46 8.78 -8.92
CA ALA A 380 26.29 7.96 -8.62
C ALA A 380 25.63 8.36 -7.29
N VAL A 381 24.30 8.29 -7.23
CA VAL A 381 23.50 8.66 -6.04
C VAL A 381 22.72 7.44 -5.57
N ILE A 382 22.95 7.07 -4.32
CA ILE A 382 22.17 6.04 -3.62
C ILE A 382 21.36 6.78 -2.55
N ARG A 383 20.00 6.71 -2.62
CA ARG A 383 19.18 7.44 -1.67
C ARG A 383 17.88 6.71 -1.30
N TYR A 384 17.40 6.97 -0.08
CA TYR A 384 16.17 6.38 0.46
C TYR A 384 16.15 4.84 0.39
N CYS A 385 17.33 4.22 0.46
CA CYS A 385 17.48 2.76 0.35
C CYS A 385 17.67 2.15 1.73
N THR A 386 17.10 0.95 1.93
CA THR A 386 17.24 0.22 3.19
C THR A 386 17.83 -1.18 2.92
N ASN A 387 18.85 -1.55 3.66
CA ASN A 387 19.34 -2.92 3.73
C ASN A 387 18.81 -3.62 4.96
N TYR A 388 18.19 -4.77 4.77
CA TYR A 388 17.72 -5.68 5.82
C TYR A 388 18.54 -6.98 5.86
N GLY A 389 19.27 -7.28 4.80
CA GLY A 389 20.05 -8.50 4.65
C GLY A 389 21.41 -8.43 5.35
N ALA A 390 21.91 -9.58 5.79
CA ALA A 390 23.26 -9.68 6.31
C ALA A 390 24.30 -9.38 5.25
N VAL A 391 25.36 -8.63 5.58
CA VAL A 391 26.47 -8.30 4.70
C VAL A 391 27.75 -8.87 5.26
N THR A 392 28.36 -9.83 4.54
CA THR A 392 29.57 -10.52 4.99
C THR A 392 30.69 -10.47 3.99
N GLY A 393 31.91 -10.17 4.42
CA GLY A 393 33.06 -10.10 3.52
C GLY A 393 34.36 -9.84 4.24
N SER A 394 35.46 -9.75 3.47
CA SER A 394 36.80 -9.60 3.99
C SER A 394 37.42 -8.21 3.80
N ARG A 395 36.92 -7.42 2.87
CA ARG A 395 37.41 -6.07 2.56
C ARG A 395 36.28 -5.17 2.10
N GLY A 396 36.29 -3.88 2.49
CA GLY A 396 35.33 -2.88 2.03
C GLY A 396 33.88 -3.32 2.21
N VAL A 397 33.53 -3.74 3.43
CA VAL A 397 32.17 -4.17 3.78
C VAL A 397 31.41 -2.98 4.31
N GLY A 398 30.25 -2.67 3.72
CA GLY A 398 29.37 -1.59 4.17
C GLY A 398 27.91 -2.03 4.20
N GLY A 399 27.18 -1.65 5.22
CA GLY A 399 25.76 -1.97 5.35
C GLY A 399 24.91 -1.43 4.19
N ILE A 400 25.36 -0.33 3.54
CA ILE A 400 24.73 0.26 2.36
C ILE A 400 25.65 0.15 1.15
N VAL A 401 26.88 0.70 1.19
CA VAL A 401 27.82 0.73 0.08
C VAL A 401 29.18 0.25 0.55
N GLY A 402 29.80 -0.68 -0.19
CA GLY A 402 31.13 -1.22 0.12
C GLY A 402 32.28 -0.24 -0.17
N LEU A 403 32.19 0.50 -1.28
CA LEU A 403 33.12 1.58 -1.63
C LEU A 403 32.36 2.76 -2.23
N LEU A 404 32.58 3.94 -1.67
CA LEU A 404 32.09 5.22 -2.17
C LEU A 404 33.27 6.07 -2.64
N THR A 405 33.27 6.50 -3.91
CA THR A 405 34.35 7.28 -4.51
C THR A 405 33.86 8.21 -5.63
N ASP A 406 34.73 9.06 -6.15
CA ASP A 406 34.50 9.91 -7.34
C ASP A 406 33.19 10.71 -7.25
N TYR A 407 32.98 11.46 -6.16
CA TYR A 407 31.81 12.32 -5.93
C TYR A 407 30.46 11.58 -5.86
N ALA A 408 30.45 10.25 -5.71
CA ALA A 408 29.22 9.53 -5.46
C ALA A 408 28.65 9.87 -4.08
N GLN A 409 27.34 9.72 -3.91
CA GLN A 409 26.64 10.16 -2.72
C GLN A 409 25.73 9.06 -2.18
N VAL A 410 25.70 8.96 -0.85
CA VAL A 410 24.70 8.16 -0.11
C VAL A 410 23.90 9.10 0.75
N ARG A 411 22.56 9.08 0.63
CA ARG A 411 21.68 10.01 1.32
C ARG A 411 20.47 9.27 1.88
N LEU A 412 20.11 9.51 3.13
CA LEU A 412 18.88 9.02 3.76
C LEU A 412 18.69 7.51 3.55
N CYS A 413 19.78 6.75 3.70
CA CYS A 413 19.78 5.29 3.61
C CYS A 413 19.94 4.69 5.00
N GLU A 414 19.34 3.53 5.21
CA GLU A 414 19.33 2.84 6.49
C GLU A 414 19.87 1.41 6.36
N ASN A 415 20.68 0.96 7.32
CA ASN A 415 21.07 -0.43 7.44
C ASN A 415 20.44 -1.04 8.70
N GLN A 416 19.55 -2.00 8.48
CA GLN A 416 18.90 -2.80 9.53
C GLN A 416 19.41 -4.25 9.54
N GLY A 417 20.27 -4.62 8.57
CA GLY A 417 20.89 -5.93 8.47
C GLY A 417 22.13 -6.05 9.39
N ALA A 418 22.50 -7.30 9.66
CA ALA A 418 23.71 -7.64 10.41
C ALA A 418 24.99 -7.55 9.55
#